data_3dedd3929aef6361602555ba326aea71
#
_entry.id   3dedd3929aef6361602555ba326aea71
#
_cell.length_a   1.000
_cell.length_b   1.000
_cell.length_c   1.000
_cell.angle_alpha   90.00
_cell.angle_beta   90.00
_cell.angle_gamma   90.00
#
_symmetry.space_group_name_H-M   'P 1'
#
loop_
_entity.id
_entity.type
_entity.pdbx_description
1 polymer ?
#
loop_
_entity_poly.entity_id
_entity_poly.type
_entity_poly.pdbx_seq_one_letter_code
_entity_poly.pdbx_strand_id
1 'polypeptide(L)'
;MGQKVNPISYRLQVSKDWSSKWFTRKSDFRHWLVEDVKIRKFIEDRYKSRPTIARIGIERSANLTTITILTAKAGSVIGKQGAGINELKKELEKMIKGPIRINVEEVKKPELNAKLVAENIGFQLGKRMNFRRAVKMALQSTMNAGAKGVRIEVSGRLNGAEMSRREKFIEGSVPLHTLRADIDFYCHHAPTIAGIVGVKVWIYKGEK
;
A
#
# COMPACT_ATOMS: atom_id res chain seq x y z
N MET A 1 -12.70 -23.02 10.40
CA MET A 1 -11.46 -22.40 9.89
C MET A 1 -11.07 -21.26 10.81
N GLY A 2 -9.80 -21.18 11.23
CA GLY A 2 -9.33 -20.14 12.15
C GLY A 2 -9.37 -18.73 11.54
N GLN A 3 -9.60 -17.74 12.38
CA GLN A 3 -9.55 -16.33 12.02
C GLN A 3 -8.09 -15.90 11.82
N LYS A 4 -7.85 -15.00 10.87
CA LYS A 4 -6.51 -14.45 10.58
C LYS A 4 -6.47 -13.00 10.99
N VAL A 5 -5.56 -12.65 11.88
CA VAL A 5 -5.30 -11.27 12.27
C VAL A 5 -4.48 -10.56 11.19
N ASN A 6 -4.71 -9.26 11.01
CA ASN A 6 -3.90 -8.45 10.11
C ASN A 6 -2.46 -8.36 10.64
N PRO A 7 -1.43 -8.74 9.85
CA PRO A 7 -0.05 -8.78 10.32
C PRO A 7 0.50 -7.42 10.75
N ILE A 8 0.01 -6.33 10.15
CA ILE A 8 0.43 -4.97 10.51
C ILE A 8 -0.16 -4.59 11.87
N SER A 9 -1.47 -4.80 12.09
CA SER A 9 -2.12 -4.45 13.35
C SER A 9 -1.57 -5.28 14.52
N TYR A 10 -1.26 -6.56 14.29
CA TYR A 10 -0.66 -7.45 15.30
C TYR A 10 0.72 -6.97 15.77
N ARG A 11 1.44 -6.23 14.92
CA ARG A 11 2.81 -5.74 15.17
C ARG A 11 2.89 -4.24 15.46
N LEU A 12 1.75 -3.56 15.56
CA LEU A 12 1.73 -2.16 15.96
C LEU A 12 2.35 -1.99 17.34
N GLN A 13 3.13 -0.92 17.53
CA GLN A 13 3.90 -0.58 18.73
C GLN A 13 5.11 -1.48 19.02
N VAL A 14 5.18 -2.69 18.45
CA VAL A 14 6.34 -3.58 18.63
C VAL A 14 7.38 -3.36 17.53
N SER A 15 6.99 -3.57 16.28
CA SER A 15 7.88 -3.45 15.10
C SER A 15 7.35 -2.55 13.99
N LYS A 16 6.07 -2.20 14.04
CA LYS A 16 5.40 -1.29 13.10
C LYS A 16 4.88 -0.06 13.82
N ASP A 17 4.87 1.06 13.10
CA ASP A 17 4.38 2.34 13.60
C ASP A 17 3.14 2.79 12.83
N TRP A 18 2.39 3.72 13.41
CA TRP A 18 1.17 4.29 12.84
C TRP A 18 1.47 5.05 11.54
N SER A 19 0.50 5.08 10.66
CA SER A 19 0.59 5.87 9.41
C SER A 19 0.12 7.32 9.59
N SER A 20 -0.61 7.61 10.66
CA SER A 20 -0.98 8.97 11.07
C SER A 20 -0.45 9.19 12.49
N LYS A 21 0.27 10.31 12.72
CA LYS A 21 0.87 10.68 13.99
C LYS A 21 0.36 12.05 14.39
N TRP A 22 -0.67 12.08 15.22
CA TRP A 22 -1.21 13.32 15.76
C TRP A 22 -2.06 13.04 17.00
N PHE A 23 -2.23 14.06 17.80
CA PHE A 23 -3.12 14.05 18.96
C PHE A 23 -4.02 15.28 18.91
N THR A 24 -5.29 15.10 19.25
CA THR A 24 -6.27 16.21 19.33
C THR A 24 -7.31 15.94 20.42
N ARG A 25 -8.07 16.99 20.78
CA ARG A 25 -9.18 16.88 21.72
C ARG A 25 -10.33 16.05 21.10
N LYS A 26 -11.17 15.46 21.95
CA LYS A 26 -12.29 14.61 21.53
C LYS A 26 -13.27 15.31 20.57
N SER A 27 -13.47 16.63 20.72
CA SER A 27 -14.30 17.46 19.82
C SER A 27 -13.81 17.44 18.37
N ASP A 28 -12.49 17.54 18.17
CA ASP A 28 -11.88 17.74 16.85
C ASP A 28 -11.43 16.44 16.20
N PHE A 29 -11.40 15.35 16.98
CA PHE A 29 -10.94 14.03 16.53
C PHE A 29 -11.69 13.57 15.28
N ARG A 30 -13.02 13.69 15.26
CA ARG A 30 -13.85 13.32 14.12
C ARG A 30 -13.46 14.07 12.85
N HIS A 31 -13.23 15.37 12.95
CA HIS A 31 -12.89 16.20 11.80
C HIS A 31 -11.53 15.80 11.22
N TRP A 32 -10.52 15.66 12.06
CA TRP A 32 -9.17 15.30 11.64
C TRP A 32 -9.10 13.87 11.04
N LEU A 33 -9.84 12.93 11.61
CA LEU A 33 -9.93 11.58 11.08
C LEU A 33 -10.56 11.55 9.67
N VAL A 34 -11.66 12.28 9.47
CA VAL A 34 -12.34 12.37 8.17
C VAL A 34 -11.44 13.06 7.13
N GLU A 35 -10.73 14.12 7.54
CA GLU A 35 -9.76 14.78 6.68
C GLU A 35 -8.63 13.82 6.26
N ASP A 36 -8.04 13.06 7.19
CA ASP A 36 -6.99 12.09 6.87
C ASP A 36 -7.45 11.04 5.86
N VAL A 37 -8.66 10.53 6.01
CA VAL A 37 -9.25 9.57 5.06
C VAL A 37 -9.43 10.21 3.68
N LYS A 38 -9.93 11.47 3.62
CA LYS A 38 -10.09 12.21 2.36
C LYS A 38 -8.75 12.46 1.67
N ILE A 39 -7.72 12.87 2.44
CA ILE A 39 -6.36 13.10 1.91
C ILE A 39 -5.81 11.83 1.29
N ARG A 40 -5.87 10.70 2.01
CA ARG A 40 -5.37 9.42 1.52
C ARG A 40 -6.08 8.99 0.25
N LYS A 41 -7.40 9.02 0.26
CA LYS A 41 -8.22 8.66 -0.89
C LYS A 41 -7.91 9.55 -2.10
N PHE A 42 -7.84 10.86 -1.89
CA PHE A 42 -7.53 11.83 -2.95
C PHE A 42 -6.17 11.55 -3.60
N ILE A 43 -5.12 11.33 -2.78
CA ILE A 43 -3.78 11.02 -3.28
C ILE A 43 -3.77 9.66 -4.01
N GLU A 44 -4.42 8.63 -3.47
CA GLU A 44 -4.50 7.32 -4.09
C GLU A 44 -5.26 7.35 -5.43
N ASP A 45 -6.38 8.06 -5.50
CA ASP A 45 -7.18 8.18 -6.73
C ASP A 45 -6.43 8.94 -7.83
N ARG A 46 -5.68 10.01 -7.49
CA ARG A 46 -4.86 10.78 -8.44
C ARG A 46 -3.77 9.91 -9.10
N TYR A 47 -3.16 9.00 -8.36
CA TYR A 47 -2.07 8.14 -8.86
C TYR A 47 -2.51 6.70 -9.16
N LYS A 48 -3.81 6.43 -9.21
CA LYS A 48 -4.38 5.08 -9.42
C LYS A 48 -3.98 4.44 -10.76
N SER A 49 -3.69 5.23 -11.78
CA SER A 49 -3.33 4.74 -13.11
C SER A 49 -2.01 3.95 -13.16
N ARG A 50 -1.13 4.15 -12.18
CA ARG A 50 0.13 3.41 -12.04
C ARG A 50 0.43 3.16 -10.56
N PRO A 51 0.80 1.93 -10.17
CA PRO A 51 1.14 1.60 -8.78
C PRO A 51 2.48 2.24 -8.41
N THR A 52 2.44 3.45 -7.87
CA THR A 52 3.64 4.21 -7.50
C THR A 52 3.71 4.55 -6.03
N ILE A 53 2.57 4.64 -5.33
CA ILE A 53 2.51 5.06 -3.94
C ILE A 53 2.61 3.85 -3.01
N ALA A 54 3.69 3.80 -2.23
CA ALA A 54 3.92 2.75 -1.24
C ALA A 54 3.17 3.03 0.08
N ARG A 55 3.34 4.23 0.65
CA ARG A 55 2.73 4.62 1.93
C ARG A 55 2.52 6.13 1.98
N ILE A 56 1.48 6.56 2.67
CA ILE A 56 1.20 7.96 2.96
C ILE A 56 1.27 8.12 4.48
N GLY A 57 2.24 8.90 4.96
CA GLY A 57 2.36 9.32 6.35
C GLY A 57 1.71 10.69 6.54
N ILE A 58 0.97 10.90 7.63
CA ILE A 58 0.38 12.19 7.98
C ILE A 58 0.80 12.52 9.41
N GLU A 59 1.49 13.62 9.57
CA GLU A 59 1.90 14.15 10.87
C GLU A 59 1.29 15.54 11.06
N ARG A 60 0.58 15.74 12.17
CA ARG A 60 -0.03 17.04 12.46
C ARG A 60 0.57 17.63 13.72
N SER A 61 1.11 18.81 13.58
CA SER A 61 1.49 19.70 14.67
C SER A 61 0.44 20.80 14.84
N ALA A 62 0.55 21.62 15.87
CA ALA A 62 -0.41 22.69 16.15
C ALA A 62 -0.66 23.61 14.94
N ASN A 63 0.40 23.93 14.18
CA ASN A 63 0.33 24.93 13.10
C ASN A 63 0.71 24.36 11.71
N LEU A 64 1.02 23.05 11.58
CA LEU A 64 1.51 22.49 10.33
C LEU A 64 1.06 21.05 10.15
N THR A 65 0.53 20.73 8.98
CA THR A 65 0.26 19.35 8.57
C THR A 65 1.34 18.90 7.57
N THR A 66 2.13 17.91 7.96
CA THR A 66 3.17 17.32 7.10
C THR A 66 2.64 16.02 6.52
N ILE A 67 2.64 15.92 5.19
CA ILE A 67 2.23 14.73 4.44
C ILE A 67 3.47 14.14 3.78
N THR A 68 3.89 12.95 4.22
CA THR A 68 5.04 12.25 3.66
C THR A 68 4.54 11.16 2.71
N ILE A 69 4.88 11.25 1.44
CA ILE A 69 4.49 10.29 0.40
C ILE A 69 5.71 9.43 0.07
N LEU A 70 5.67 8.16 0.46
CA LEU A 70 6.65 7.18 0.02
C LEU A 70 6.22 6.63 -1.34
N THR A 71 7.08 6.73 -2.34
CA THR A 71 6.78 6.32 -3.72
C THR A 71 7.89 5.47 -4.31
N ALA A 72 7.54 4.60 -5.27
CA ALA A 72 8.52 3.83 -6.04
C ALA A 72 9.27 4.69 -7.07
N LYS A 73 8.69 5.84 -7.48
CA LYS A 73 9.27 6.77 -8.46
C LYS A 73 8.95 8.19 -8.05
N ALA A 74 9.87 8.85 -7.37
CA ALA A 74 9.70 10.22 -6.89
C ALA A 74 9.41 11.20 -8.03
N GLY A 75 10.07 11.05 -9.18
CA GLY A 75 9.87 11.92 -10.34
C GLY A 75 8.44 11.95 -10.89
N SER A 76 7.66 10.86 -10.73
CA SER A 76 6.26 10.84 -11.18
C SER A 76 5.33 11.67 -10.30
N VAL A 77 5.68 11.86 -9.02
CA VAL A 77 4.92 12.67 -8.07
C VAL A 77 5.37 14.12 -8.10
N ILE A 78 6.68 14.34 -8.20
CA ILE A 78 7.28 15.67 -8.25
C ILE A 78 6.87 16.40 -9.54
N GLY A 79 6.86 15.68 -10.65
CA GLY A 79 6.58 16.25 -11.97
C GLY A 79 7.71 17.12 -12.50
N LYS A 80 7.51 17.71 -13.68
CA LYS A 80 8.48 18.61 -14.29
C LYS A 80 8.64 19.86 -13.44
N GLN A 81 9.87 20.17 -13.02
CA GLN A 81 10.22 21.35 -12.22
C GLN A 81 9.37 21.53 -10.93
N GLY A 82 8.85 20.43 -10.36
CA GLY A 82 8.02 20.51 -9.16
C GLY A 82 6.56 20.91 -9.38
N ALA A 83 6.10 21.03 -10.62
CA ALA A 83 4.71 21.41 -10.93
C ALA A 83 3.69 20.45 -10.30
N GLY A 84 3.95 19.13 -10.33
CA GLY A 84 3.05 18.12 -9.76
C GLY A 84 2.83 18.27 -8.25
N ILE A 85 3.89 18.55 -7.49
CA ILE A 85 3.78 18.79 -6.04
C ILE A 85 3.04 20.11 -5.77
N ASN A 86 3.30 21.17 -6.54
CA ASN A 86 2.66 22.46 -6.34
C ASN A 86 1.15 22.40 -6.64
N GLU A 87 0.74 21.67 -7.68
CA GLU A 87 -0.67 21.41 -7.96
C GLU A 87 -1.32 20.61 -6.83
N LEU A 88 -0.69 19.50 -6.43
CA LEU A 88 -1.18 18.66 -5.34
C LEU A 88 -1.31 19.46 -4.03
N LYS A 89 -0.36 20.33 -3.73
CA LYS A 89 -0.41 21.22 -2.57
C LYS A 89 -1.60 22.15 -2.63
N LYS A 90 -1.82 22.83 -3.76
CA LYS A 90 -2.96 23.75 -3.97
C LYS A 90 -4.31 23.05 -3.82
N GLU A 91 -4.43 21.80 -4.31
CA GLU A 91 -5.65 21.01 -4.19
C GLU A 91 -5.90 20.55 -2.74
N LEU A 92 -4.86 20.13 -2.03
CA LEU A 92 -4.96 19.74 -0.63
C LEU A 92 -5.25 20.95 0.29
N GLU A 93 -4.70 22.14 0.01
CA GLU A 93 -4.99 23.37 0.75
C GLU A 93 -6.47 23.78 0.67
N LYS A 94 -7.17 23.40 -0.40
CA LYS A 94 -8.64 23.60 -0.49
C LYS A 94 -9.44 22.65 0.41
N MET A 95 -8.85 21.50 0.76
CA MET A 95 -9.53 20.44 1.54
C MET A 95 -9.24 20.53 3.03
N ILE A 96 -8.13 21.13 3.42
CA ILE A 96 -7.62 21.15 4.80
C ILE A 96 -7.46 22.60 5.24
N LYS A 97 -7.92 22.88 6.46
CA LYS A 97 -7.71 24.18 7.10
C LYS A 97 -6.30 24.23 7.72
N GLY A 98 -5.39 24.96 7.12
CA GLY A 98 -4.05 25.18 7.67
C GLY A 98 -2.92 24.99 6.66
N PRO A 99 -1.68 25.37 7.01
CA PRO A 99 -0.52 25.22 6.15
C PRO A 99 -0.14 23.74 5.98
N ILE A 100 0.19 23.36 4.75
CA ILE A 100 0.54 21.98 4.39
C ILE A 100 1.98 21.94 3.87
N ARG A 101 2.74 20.96 4.36
CA ARG A 101 4.04 20.59 3.83
C ARG A 101 3.96 19.18 3.22
N ILE A 102 4.43 19.02 1.99
CA ILE A 102 4.47 17.73 1.31
C ILE A 102 5.94 17.32 1.17
N ASN A 103 6.28 16.15 1.73
CA ASN A 103 7.57 15.51 1.55
C ASN A 103 7.38 14.29 0.66
N VAL A 104 8.27 14.11 -0.32
CA VAL A 104 8.27 12.93 -1.20
C VAL A 104 9.57 12.18 -0.98
N GLU A 105 9.44 10.90 -0.63
CA GLU A 105 10.56 10.01 -0.37
C GLU A 105 10.49 8.82 -1.34
N GLU A 106 11.65 8.41 -1.86
CA GLU A 106 11.73 7.27 -2.76
C GLU A 106 12.06 5.97 -2.02
N VAL A 107 11.32 4.92 -2.34
CA VAL A 107 11.55 3.59 -1.80
C VAL A 107 12.68 2.92 -2.58
N LYS A 108 13.82 2.66 -1.94
CA LYS A 108 15.02 2.06 -2.56
C LYS A 108 14.74 0.70 -3.23
N LYS A 109 13.87 -0.14 -2.64
CA LYS A 109 13.52 -1.49 -3.13
C LYS A 109 12.00 -1.63 -3.19
N PRO A 110 11.33 -1.22 -4.28
CA PRO A 110 9.88 -1.28 -4.41
C PRO A 110 9.33 -2.71 -4.36
N GLU A 111 10.12 -3.70 -4.78
CA GLU A 111 9.74 -5.11 -4.78
C GLU A 111 9.57 -5.68 -3.36
N LEU A 112 10.15 -5.05 -2.34
CA LEU A 112 9.98 -5.42 -0.93
C LEU A 112 8.78 -4.72 -0.26
N ASN A 113 7.98 -3.98 -1.02
CA ASN A 113 6.78 -3.33 -0.51
C ASN A 113 5.52 -4.08 -0.95
N ALA A 114 4.76 -4.61 0.02
CA ALA A 114 3.59 -5.43 -0.25
C ALA A 114 2.49 -4.69 -1.04
N LYS A 115 2.31 -3.37 -0.81
CA LYS A 115 1.33 -2.56 -1.52
C LYS A 115 1.68 -2.45 -3.01
N LEU A 116 2.91 -2.08 -3.32
CA LEU A 116 3.37 -1.92 -4.71
C LEU A 116 3.30 -3.24 -5.49
N VAL A 117 3.69 -4.34 -4.85
CA VAL A 117 3.61 -5.68 -5.46
C VAL A 117 2.15 -6.08 -5.72
N ALA A 118 1.25 -5.88 -4.74
CA ALA A 118 -0.16 -6.22 -4.89
C ALA A 118 -0.84 -5.39 -5.98
N GLU A 119 -0.58 -4.08 -6.03
CA GLU A 119 -1.12 -3.19 -7.05
C GLU A 119 -0.56 -3.51 -8.45
N ASN A 120 0.71 -3.88 -8.56
CA ASN A 120 1.32 -4.31 -9.82
C ASN A 120 0.68 -5.59 -10.36
N ILE A 121 0.46 -6.60 -9.50
CA ILE A 121 -0.29 -7.80 -9.86
C ILE A 121 -1.71 -7.42 -10.31
N GLY A 122 -2.40 -6.57 -9.56
CA GLY A 122 -3.75 -6.09 -9.90
C GLY A 122 -3.80 -5.40 -11.27
N PHE A 123 -2.82 -4.56 -11.57
CA PHE A 123 -2.70 -3.89 -12.87
C PHE A 123 -2.47 -4.88 -14.02
N GLN A 124 -1.65 -5.92 -13.81
CA GLN A 124 -1.42 -6.98 -14.80
C GLN A 124 -2.70 -7.82 -15.03
N LEU A 125 -3.45 -8.12 -13.97
CA LEU A 125 -4.74 -8.82 -14.07
C LEU A 125 -5.78 -7.99 -14.83
N GLY A 126 -5.83 -6.68 -14.59
CA GLY A 126 -6.67 -5.75 -15.36
C GLY A 126 -6.35 -5.73 -16.86
N LYS A 127 -5.07 -5.99 -17.23
CA LYS A 127 -4.61 -6.17 -18.61
C LYS A 127 -4.82 -7.59 -19.17
N ARG A 128 -5.64 -8.42 -18.51
CA ARG A 128 -5.95 -9.80 -18.92
C ARG A 128 -4.74 -10.75 -18.93
N MET A 129 -3.67 -10.45 -18.19
CA MET A 129 -2.57 -11.39 -18.04
C MET A 129 -3.01 -12.59 -17.21
N ASN A 130 -2.50 -13.77 -17.56
CA ASN A 130 -2.77 -14.98 -16.78
C ASN A 130 -2.24 -14.79 -15.33
N PHE A 131 -3.12 -14.98 -14.35
CA PHE A 131 -2.83 -14.74 -12.94
C PHE A 131 -1.65 -15.57 -12.43
N ARG A 132 -1.47 -16.83 -12.90
CA ARG A 132 -0.34 -17.66 -12.49
C ARG A 132 1.00 -17.08 -12.94
N ARG A 133 1.04 -16.55 -14.17
CA ARG A 133 2.24 -15.89 -14.70
C ARG A 133 2.55 -14.61 -13.94
N ALA A 134 1.54 -13.76 -13.73
CA ALA A 134 1.71 -12.50 -13.00
C ALA A 134 2.21 -12.75 -11.57
N VAL A 135 1.62 -13.70 -10.85
CA VAL A 135 2.00 -14.05 -9.48
C VAL A 135 3.41 -14.64 -9.42
N LYS A 136 3.77 -15.59 -10.31
CA LYS A 136 5.12 -16.20 -10.33
C LYS A 136 6.20 -15.15 -10.61
N MET A 137 5.96 -14.25 -11.56
CA MET A 137 6.90 -13.15 -11.84
C MET A 137 7.09 -12.24 -10.60
N ALA A 138 5.99 -11.89 -9.93
CA ALA A 138 6.06 -11.06 -8.73
C ALA A 138 6.80 -11.77 -7.58
N LEU A 139 6.55 -13.08 -7.36
CA LEU A 139 7.26 -13.88 -6.37
C LEU A 139 8.76 -13.87 -6.65
N GLN A 140 9.17 -14.22 -7.87
CA GLN A 140 10.58 -14.27 -8.26
C GLN A 140 11.27 -12.91 -8.10
N SER A 141 10.62 -11.82 -8.54
CA SER A 141 11.17 -10.47 -8.39
C SER A 141 11.36 -10.10 -6.92
N THR A 142 10.37 -10.43 -6.05
CA THR A 142 10.45 -10.14 -4.62
C THR A 142 11.54 -10.96 -3.92
N MET A 143 11.69 -12.25 -4.26
CA MET A 143 12.76 -13.10 -3.72
C MET A 143 14.15 -12.61 -4.18
N ASN A 144 14.29 -12.22 -5.44
CA ASN A 144 15.54 -11.66 -5.98
C ASN A 144 15.92 -10.32 -5.33
N ALA A 145 14.91 -9.52 -4.88
CA ALA A 145 15.15 -8.28 -4.14
C ALA A 145 15.64 -8.50 -2.70
N GLY A 146 15.65 -9.77 -2.22
CA GLY A 146 16.18 -10.17 -0.93
C GLY A 146 15.13 -10.41 0.16
N ALA A 147 13.88 -10.72 -0.20
CA ALA A 147 12.89 -11.20 0.76
C ALA A 147 13.28 -12.61 1.27
N LYS A 148 13.07 -12.88 2.56
CA LYS A 148 13.27 -14.23 3.15
C LYS A 148 12.09 -15.15 2.91
N GLY A 149 10.95 -14.60 2.53
CA GLY A 149 9.79 -15.36 2.14
C GLY A 149 8.65 -14.46 1.67
N VAL A 150 7.87 -14.99 0.75
CA VAL A 150 6.74 -14.30 0.14
C VAL A 150 5.55 -15.25 0.06
N ARG A 151 4.38 -14.73 0.37
CA ARG A 151 3.11 -15.41 0.17
C ARG A 151 2.17 -14.49 -0.58
N ILE A 152 1.63 -14.99 -1.67
CA ILE A 152 0.62 -14.29 -2.46
C ILE A 152 -0.64 -15.17 -2.52
N GLU A 153 -1.78 -14.58 -2.24
CA GLU A 153 -3.08 -15.24 -2.32
C GLU A 153 -3.98 -14.44 -3.25
N VAL A 154 -4.50 -15.10 -4.27
CA VAL A 154 -5.40 -14.50 -5.25
C VAL A 154 -6.76 -15.19 -5.15
N SER A 155 -7.83 -14.42 -5.05
CA SER A 155 -9.20 -14.92 -4.85
C SER A 155 -10.20 -14.18 -5.73
N GLY A 156 -11.17 -14.90 -6.28
CA GLY A 156 -12.20 -14.35 -7.16
C GLY A 156 -12.42 -15.21 -8.39
N ARG A 157 -12.97 -14.64 -9.45
CA ARG A 157 -13.16 -15.29 -10.76
C ARG A 157 -11.86 -15.29 -11.56
N LEU A 158 -10.98 -16.22 -11.20
CA LEU A 158 -9.63 -16.30 -11.79
C LEU A 158 -9.72 -16.71 -13.27
N ASN A 159 -9.11 -15.94 -14.15
CA ASN A 159 -9.18 -16.04 -15.61
C ASN A 159 -10.63 -15.99 -16.18
N GLY A 160 -11.55 -15.33 -15.47
CA GLY A 160 -12.94 -15.20 -15.91
C GLY A 160 -13.83 -16.41 -15.63
N ALA A 161 -13.35 -17.42 -14.87
CA ALA A 161 -14.16 -18.59 -14.52
C ALA A 161 -15.45 -18.18 -13.78
N GLU A 162 -16.56 -18.89 -14.03
CA GLU A 162 -17.84 -18.60 -13.38
C GLU A 162 -17.79 -18.80 -11.88
N MET A 163 -17.18 -19.90 -11.44
CA MET A 163 -16.99 -20.16 -10.01
C MET A 163 -15.75 -19.45 -9.48
N SER A 164 -15.92 -18.71 -8.38
CA SER A 164 -14.83 -18.11 -7.67
C SER A 164 -13.97 -19.18 -6.98
N ARG A 165 -12.65 -19.00 -7.01
CA ARG A 165 -11.73 -19.85 -6.30
C ARG A 165 -10.60 -19.02 -5.70
N ARG A 166 -9.84 -19.68 -4.82
CA ARG A 166 -8.68 -19.09 -4.15
C ARG A 166 -7.46 -19.96 -4.44
N GLU A 167 -6.41 -19.32 -4.94
CA GLU A 167 -5.10 -19.95 -5.13
C GLU A 167 -4.05 -19.24 -4.29
N LYS A 168 -3.14 -20.02 -3.68
CA LYS A 168 -2.06 -19.55 -2.83
C LYS A 168 -0.73 -19.95 -3.43
N PHE A 169 0.21 -19.02 -3.43
CA PHE A 169 1.57 -19.23 -3.87
C PHE A 169 2.49 -18.79 -2.72
N ILE A 170 3.43 -19.65 -2.35
CA ILE A 170 4.35 -19.41 -1.24
C ILE A 170 5.74 -19.79 -1.69
N GLU A 171 6.71 -18.94 -1.38
CA GLU A 171 8.13 -19.18 -1.57
C GLU A 171 8.88 -18.67 -0.35
N GLY A 172 9.79 -19.49 0.19
CA GLY A 172 10.46 -19.23 1.45
C GLY A 172 9.53 -19.40 2.68
N SER A 173 9.90 -18.78 3.79
CA SER A 173 9.18 -18.86 5.08
C SER A 173 8.45 -17.56 5.40
N VAL A 174 7.20 -17.64 5.89
CA VAL A 174 6.42 -16.47 6.32
C VAL A 174 5.85 -16.73 7.72
N PRO A 175 6.62 -16.46 8.79
CA PRO A 175 6.23 -16.74 10.16
C PRO A 175 5.23 -15.69 10.69
N LEU A 176 3.91 -15.91 10.48
CA LEU A 176 2.88 -14.94 10.83
C LEU A 176 2.71 -14.76 12.34
N HIS A 177 2.97 -15.80 13.14
CA HIS A 177 2.81 -15.78 14.61
C HIS A 177 4.00 -15.16 15.36
N THR A 178 5.17 -15.05 14.73
CA THR A 178 6.37 -14.47 15.35
C THR A 178 6.28 -12.95 15.34
N LEU A 179 6.19 -12.31 16.50
CA LEU A 179 6.05 -10.85 16.63
C LEU A 179 7.26 -10.08 16.09
N ARG A 180 8.49 -10.59 16.34
CA ARG A 180 9.74 -9.98 15.89
C ARG A 180 9.96 -10.05 14.38
N ALA A 181 9.18 -10.89 13.66
CA ALA A 181 9.27 -10.99 12.22
C ALA A 181 8.73 -9.72 11.53
N ASP A 182 9.57 -9.07 10.71
CA ASP A 182 9.15 -7.91 9.90
C ASP A 182 8.38 -8.38 8.67
N ILE A 183 7.05 -8.40 8.80
CA ILE A 183 6.15 -8.80 7.72
C ILE A 183 5.41 -7.55 7.23
N ASP A 184 5.54 -7.31 5.92
CA ASP A 184 4.73 -6.32 5.22
C ASP A 184 3.52 -7.01 4.59
N PHE A 185 2.35 -6.37 4.64
CA PHE A 185 1.08 -6.93 4.19
C PHE A 185 0.24 -5.90 3.47
N TYR A 186 -0.37 -6.30 2.37
CA TYR A 186 -1.39 -5.50 1.70
C TYR A 186 -2.45 -6.37 1.03
N CYS A 187 -3.68 -5.85 0.99
CA CYS A 187 -4.80 -6.44 0.28
C CYS A 187 -5.26 -5.45 -0.79
N HIS A 188 -5.15 -5.84 -2.06
CA HIS A 188 -5.59 -5.04 -3.20
C HIS A 188 -6.82 -5.67 -3.87
N HIS A 189 -7.75 -4.82 -4.28
CA HIS A 189 -8.95 -5.20 -5.03
C HIS A 189 -8.78 -4.79 -6.49
N ALA A 190 -8.45 -5.75 -7.35
CA ALA A 190 -8.24 -5.51 -8.76
C ALA A 190 -9.56 -5.62 -9.53
N PRO A 191 -10.10 -4.54 -10.10
CA PRO A 191 -11.28 -4.62 -10.97
C PRO A 191 -10.89 -5.30 -12.28
N THR A 192 -11.64 -6.33 -12.66
CA THR A 192 -11.52 -7.02 -13.94
C THR A 192 -12.88 -7.06 -14.64
N ILE A 193 -12.90 -7.42 -15.91
CA ILE A 193 -14.15 -7.52 -16.68
C ILE A 193 -15.14 -8.52 -16.06
N ALA A 194 -14.62 -9.61 -15.48
CA ALA A 194 -15.42 -10.65 -14.84
C ALA A 194 -15.80 -10.35 -13.38
N GLY A 195 -15.41 -9.18 -12.84
CA GLY A 195 -15.64 -8.78 -11.45
C GLY A 195 -14.35 -8.40 -10.72
N ILE A 196 -14.40 -8.33 -9.41
CA ILE A 196 -13.24 -7.94 -8.58
C ILE A 196 -12.45 -9.18 -8.18
N VAL A 197 -11.14 -9.12 -8.39
CA VAL A 197 -10.17 -10.13 -7.93
C VAL A 197 -9.40 -9.56 -6.74
N GLY A 198 -9.46 -10.24 -5.60
CA GLY A 198 -8.72 -9.87 -4.40
C GLY A 198 -7.30 -10.44 -4.44
N VAL A 199 -6.30 -9.59 -4.27
CA VAL A 199 -4.87 -9.96 -4.20
C VAL A 199 -4.36 -9.62 -2.81
N LYS A 200 -3.91 -10.62 -2.05
CA LYS A 200 -3.27 -10.45 -0.74
C LYS A 200 -1.81 -10.83 -0.84
N VAL A 201 -0.94 -9.96 -0.37
CA VAL A 201 0.52 -10.14 -0.42
C VAL A 201 1.10 -10.02 0.98
N TRP A 202 1.93 -10.99 1.37
CA TRP A 202 2.74 -10.99 2.59
C TRP A 202 4.20 -11.11 2.18
N ILE A 203 5.03 -10.21 2.65
CA ILE A 203 6.48 -10.20 2.38
C ILE A 203 7.20 -10.23 3.73
N TYR A 204 7.99 -11.28 3.94
CA TYR A 204 8.84 -11.40 5.11
C TYR A 204 10.24 -10.88 4.78
N LYS A 205 10.66 -9.83 5.48
CA LYS A 205 11.97 -9.15 5.27
C LYS A 205 13.07 -9.68 6.19
N GLY A 206 12.69 -10.36 7.25
CA GLY A 206 13.60 -10.86 8.29
C GLY A 206 13.11 -10.52 9.68
N GLU A 207 13.93 -10.78 10.67
CA GLU A 207 13.66 -10.40 12.06
C GLU A 207 14.27 -9.03 12.36
N LYS A 208 13.58 -8.25 13.18
CA LYS A 208 14.06 -6.98 13.76
C LYS A 208 14.53 -7.22 15.16
#